data_d4b20048de0c57de094223b9053dc34e
#
_entry.id   d4b20048de0c57de094223b9053dc34e
#
_cell.length_a   1.000
_cell.length_b   1.000
_cell.length_c   1.000
_cell.angle_alpha   90.00
_cell.angle_beta   90.00
_cell.angle_gamma   90.00
#
_symmetry.space_group_name_H-M   'P 1'
#
loop_
_entity.id
_entity.type
_entity.pdbx_description
1 polymer ?
#
loop_
_entity_poly.entity_id
_entity_poly.type
_entity_poly.pdbx_seq_one_letter_code
_entity_poly.pdbx_strand_id
1 'polypeptide(L)'
;RTSPFPFTGNKFEFRAVGSNATCSEPMCVMNTIVAKTLNDFVERVEEAGVSEETIAKELQKDVKAAKRSVFNGDGYSEEWKQEAAKRGLKSNNNTPEALESYLDEKVFEVFEGVLSKEEIHARVNVFADNYRRDLETEARLYHDIATSAIIPAALKQQQDYLETIEGYDDADVDATGLKENVKEIAKHIDTLSTYARKIRKAFESAISVEDELGSAKQFAKEVVP
;
A
#
# COMPACT_ATOMS: atom_id res chain seq x y z
N ARG A 1 16.86 -14.79 -0.57
CA ARG A 1 15.51 -14.85 -1.18
C ARG A 1 15.58 -14.49 -2.65
N THR A 2 14.84 -15.18 -3.51
CA THR A 2 14.80 -14.87 -4.93
C THR A 2 14.13 -13.51 -5.17
N SER A 3 14.53 -12.83 -6.25
CA SER A 3 13.94 -11.58 -6.72
C SER A 3 12.40 -11.69 -6.82
N PRO A 4 11.63 -10.59 -6.63
CA PRO A 4 10.20 -10.56 -6.89
C PRO A 4 9.83 -10.75 -8.37
N PHE A 5 10.82 -10.68 -9.28
CA PHE A 5 10.66 -10.94 -10.71
C PHE A 5 11.83 -11.78 -11.25
N PRO A 6 11.95 -13.07 -10.80
CA PRO A 6 13.05 -13.94 -11.24
C PRO A 6 12.77 -14.56 -12.61
N PHE A 7 13.87 -14.79 -13.35
CA PHE A 7 13.88 -15.70 -14.49
C PHE A 7 14.11 -17.14 -14.00
N THR A 8 13.22 -18.06 -14.36
CA THR A 8 13.23 -19.46 -13.87
C THR A 8 13.58 -20.48 -14.97
N GLY A 9 14.41 -20.07 -15.92
CA GLY A 9 14.95 -20.92 -16.98
C GLY A 9 14.23 -20.76 -18.33
N ASN A 10 12.92 -20.65 -18.37
CA ASN A 10 12.12 -20.47 -19.58
C ASN A 10 10.97 -19.47 -19.43
N LYS A 11 10.84 -18.86 -18.27
CA LYS A 11 9.78 -17.89 -17.95
C LYS A 11 10.26 -16.93 -16.87
N PHE A 12 9.57 -15.79 -16.77
CA PHE A 12 9.65 -14.91 -15.61
C PHE A 12 8.47 -15.21 -14.66
N GLU A 13 8.75 -15.15 -13.37
CA GLU A 13 7.73 -15.24 -12.32
C GLU A 13 7.62 -13.92 -11.59
N PHE A 14 6.44 -13.35 -11.56
CA PHE A 14 6.14 -12.19 -10.72
C PHE A 14 5.61 -12.66 -9.36
N ARG A 15 6.25 -12.21 -8.29
CA ARG A 15 5.91 -12.60 -6.92
C ARG A 15 5.59 -11.35 -6.11
N ALA A 16 4.33 -11.14 -5.84
CA ALA A 16 3.85 -10.08 -4.98
C ALA A 16 2.77 -10.60 -4.02
N VAL A 17 2.72 -10.03 -2.82
CA VAL A 17 1.65 -10.31 -1.87
C VAL A 17 0.42 -9.52 -2.31
N GLY A 18 -0.74 -10.19 -2.39
CA GLY A 18 -1.97 -9.56 -2.84
C GLY A 18 -3.15 -10.53 -2.76
N SER A 19 -3.50 -11.00 -1.54
CA SER A 19 -4.54 -12.01 -1.33
C SER A 19 -5.92 -11.59 -1.85
N ASN A 20 -6.23 -10.30 -1.84
CA ASN A 20 -7.50 -9.74 -2.31
C ASN A 20 -7.42 -9.14 -3.72
N ALA A 21 -6.24 -9.14 -4.36
CA ALA A 21 -6.04 -8.56 -5.66
C ALA A 21 -5.98 -9.62 -6.76
N THR A 22 -6.46 -9.28 -7.95
CA THR A 22 -6.27 -10.11 -9.14
C THR A 22 -4.84 -9.93 -9.68
N CYS A 23 -4.31 -10.94 -10.37
CA CYS A 23 -3.02 -10.84 -11.04
C CYS A 23 -3.10 -10.18 -12.43
N SER A 24 -4.28 -9.80 -12.89
CA SER A 24 -4.51 -9.27 -14.23
C SER A 24 -3.74 -7.99 -14.52
N GLU A 25 -3.79 -7.02 -13.59
CA GLU A 25 -3.10 -5.75 -13.78
C GLU A 25 -1.57 -5.88 -13.81
N PRO A 26 -0.91 -6.49 -12.80
CA PRO A 26 0.53 -6.69 -12.88
C PRO A 26 0.96 -7.52 -14.09
N MET A 27 0.15 -8.49 -14.54
CA MET A 27 0.44 -9.24 -15.76
C MET A 27 0.35 -8.36 -17.01
N CYS A 28 -0.66 -7.50 -17.11
CA CYS A 28 -0.81 -6.54 -18.21
C CYS A 28 0.41 -5.61 -18.27
N VAL A 29 0.76 -4.98 -17.15
CA VAL A 29 1.88 -4.04 -17.05
C VAL A 29 3.20 -4.72 -17.43
N MET A 30 3.49 -5.89 -16.84
CA MET A 30 4.76 -6.60 -17.09
C MET A 30 4.88 -7.06 -18.54
N ASN A 31 3.82 -7.60 -19.13
CA ASN A 31 3.84 -8.01 -20.54
C ASN A 31 4.03 -6.80 -21.47
N THR A 32 3.39 -5.67 -21.18
CA THR A 32 3.54 -4.44 -21.97
C THR A 32 4.96 -3.89 -21.90
N ILE A 33 5.57 -3.86 -20.71
CA ILE A 33 6.97 -3.44 -20.52
C ILE A 33 7.91 -4.34 -21.32
N VAL A 34 7.72 -5.65 -21.25
CA VAL A 34 8.56 -6.61 -22.01
C VAL A 34 8.39 -6.43 -23.50
N ALA A 35 7.14 -6.32 -23.99
CA ALA A 35 6.84 -6.10 -25.39
C ALA A 35 7.49 -4.81 -25.92
N LYS A 36 7.32 -3.68 -25.21
CA LYS A 36 7.95 -2.40 -25.58
C LYS A 36 9.46 -2.51 -25.62
N THR A 37 10.09 -3.11 -24.60
CA THR A 37 11.54 -3.27 -24.54
C THR A 37 12.08 -4.14 -25.67
N LEU A 38 11.36 -5.20 -26.04
CA LEU A 38 11.73 -6.05 -27.16
C LEU A 38 11.60 -5.32 -28.49
N ASN A 39 10.54 -4.56 -28.71
CA ASN A 39 10.37 -3.76 -29.93
C ASN A 39 11.51 -2.74 -30.07
N ASP A 40 11.80 -1.98 -29.01
CA ASP A 40 12.89 -0.99 -29.02
C ASP A 40 14.26 -1.66 -29.30
N PHE A 41 14.49 -2.87 -28.78
CA PHE A 41 15.68 -3.64 -29.05
C PHE A 41 15.77 -4.06 -30.52
N VAL A 42 14.68 -4.60 -31.08
CA VAL A 42 14.60 -5.04 -32.49
C VAL A 42 14.85 -3.86 -33.42
N GLU A 43 14.19 -2.73 -33.20
CA GLU A 43 14.36 -1.51 -34.01
C GLU A 43 15.84 -1.07 -34.02
N ARG A 44 16.51 -1.02 -32.87
CA ARG A 44 17.94 -0.65 -32.81
C ARG A 44 18.85 -1.64 -33.55
N VAL A 45 18.53 -2.94 -33.50
CA VAL A 45 19.30 -3.95 -34.21
C VAL A 45 19.11 -3.86 -35.74
N GLU A 46 17.86 -3.59 -36.18
CA GLU A 46 17.52 -3.40 -37.59
C GLU A 46 18.19 -2.16 -38.17
N GLU A 47 18.13 -1.03 -37.47
CA GLU A 47 18.80 0.24 -37.86
C GLU A 47 20.34 0.08 -37.98
N ALA A 48 20.96 -0.70 -37.10
CA ALA A 48 22.40 -0.91 -37.09
C ALA A 48 22.87 -2.03 -38.07
N GLY A 49 21.93 -2.73 -38.72
CA GLY A 49 22.16 -3.88 -39.58
C GLY A 49 22.24 -5.21 -38.81
N VAL A 50 21.34 -6.12 -39.14
CA VAL A 50 21.17 -7.40 -38.45
C VAL A 50 22.39 -8.31 -38.59
N SER A 51 23.10 -8.54 -37.50
CA SER A 51 24.23 -9.49 -37.39
C SER A 51 24.40 -9.95 -35.96
N GLU A 52 25.06 -11.07 -35.72
CA GLU A 52 25.38 -11.53 -34.36
C GLU A 52 26.20 -10.50 -33.57
N GLU A 53 27.12 -9.79 -34.23
CA GLU A 53 27.92 -8.75 -33.61
C GLU A 53 27.05 -7.56 -33.16
N THR A 54 26.14 -7.10 -34.00
CA THR A 54 25.20 -6.03 -33.68
C THR A 54 24.31 -6.41 -32.52
N ILE A 55 23.72 -7.61 -32.55
CA ILE A 55 22.85 -8.13 -31.48
C ILE A 55 23.64 -8.15 -30.16
N ALA A 56 24.87 -8.70 -30.15
CA ALA A 56 25.69 -8.74 -28.94
C ALA A 56 26.02 -7.35 -28.40
N LYS A 57 26.31 -6.39 -29.29
CA LYS A 57 26.63 -5.01 -28.91
C LYS A 57 25.41 -4.27 -28.31
N GLU A 58 24.25 -4.40 -28.93
CA GLU A 58 23.03 -3.78 -28.41
C GLU A 58 22.60 -4.41 -27.05
N LEU A 59 22.70 -5.74 -26.92
CA LEU A 59 22.45 -6.43 -25.65
C LEU A 59 23.41 -5.96 -24.54
N GLN A 60 24.69 -5.74 -24.85
CA GLN A 60 25.65 -5.21 -23.87
C GLN A 60 25.26 -3.78 -23.40
N LYS A 61 24.69 -2.95 -24.28
CA LYS A 61 24.21 -1.61 -23.89
C LYS A 61 23.06 -1.74 -22.89
N ASP A 62 22.08 -2.60 -23.17
CA ASP A 62 20.93 -2.80 -22.30
C ASP A 62 21.34 -3.38 -20.94
N VAL A 63 22.23 -4.37 -20.90
CA VAL A 63 22.76 -4.92 -19.64
C VAL A 63 23.50 -3.85 -18.81
N LYS A 64 24.27 -2.97 -19.45
CA LYS A 64 24.95 -1.86 -18.77
C LYS A 64 23.94 -0.85 -18.21
N ALA A 65 22.92 -0.50 -18.98
CA ALA A 65 21.87 0.43 -18.55
C ALA A 65 21.04 -0.13 -17.38
N ALA A 66 20.72 -1.43 -17.43
CA ALA A 66 19.95 -2.11 -16.39
C ALA A 66 20.72 -2.31 -15.07
N LYS A 67 22.04 -2.12 -15.05
CA LYS A 67 22.89 -2.33 -13.87
C LYS A 67 22.42 -1.53 -12.64
N ARG A 68 21.84 -0.35 -12.85
CA ARG A 68 21.31 0.48 -11.76
C ARG A 68 20.16 -0.20 -10.98
N SER A 69 19.47 -1.16 -11.57
CA SER A 69 18.35 -1.90 -10.95
C SER A 69 18.83 -3.17 -10.23
N VAL A 70 20.09 -3.59 -10.45
CA VAL A 70 20.62 -4.82 -9.85
C VAL A 70 21.06 -4.56 -8.43
N PHE A 71 20.52 -5.32 -7.49
CA PHE A 71 20.83 -5.25 -6.07
C PHE A 71 20.97 -6.66 -5.49
N ASN A 72 22.10 -6.91 -4.80
CA ASN A 72 22.42 -8.19 -4.18
C ASN A 72 22.34 -8.11 -2.65
N GLY A 73 21.19 -7.77 -2.12
CA GLY A 73 20.97 -7.61 -0.68
C GLY A 73 19.52 -7.87 -0.30
N ASP A 74 19.16 -7.46 0.90
CA ASP A 74 17.78 -7.50 1.36
C ASP A 74 16.98 -6.30 0.77
N GLY A 75 16.10 -6.60 -0.20
CA GLY A 75 15.24 -5.60 -0.85
C GLY A 75 14.17 -4.98 0.06
N TYR A 76 14.02 -5.47 1.29
CA TYR A 76 13.10 -4.92 2.29
C TYR A 76 13.80 -4.01 3.31
N SER A 77 15.14 -3.91 3.26
CA SER A 77 15.93 -3.11 4.19
C SER A 77 15.81 -1.61 3.93
N GLU A 78 16.00 -0.80 4.96
CA GLU A 78 16.07 0.67 4.82
C GLU A 78 17.29 1.10 4.01
N GLU A 79 18.39 0.34 4.04
CA GLU A 79 19.57 0.58 3.21
C GLU A 79 19.21 0.50 1.73
N TRP A 80 18.37 -0.48 1.33
CA TRP A 80 17.92 -0.57 -0.05
C TRP A 80 17.05 0.62 -0.45
N LYS A 81 16.14 1.07 0.39
CA LYS A 81 15.32 2.25 0.08
C LYS A 81 16.18 3.48 -0.19
N GLN A 82 17.18 3.71 0.64
CA GLN A 82 18.13 4.82 0.47
C GLN A 82 18.98 4.66 -0.80
N GLU A 83 19.45 3.46 -1.07
CA GLU A 83 20.25 3.16 -2.26
C GLU A 83 19.41 3.28 -3.54
N ALA A 84 18.16 2.81 -3.54
CA ALA A 84 17.22 2.97 -4.64
C ALA A 84 16.97 4.44 -4.98
N ALA A 85 16.77 5.28 -3.96
CA ALA A 85 16.62 6.71 -4.12
C ALA A 85 17.87 7.37 -4.75
N LYS A 86 19.08 6.99 -4.30
CA LYS A 86 20.35 7.47 -4.90
C LYS A 86 20.49 7.08 -6.37
N ARG A 87 19.97 5.92 -6.76
CA ARG A 87 19.98 5.42 -8.14
C ARG A 87 18.85 6.01 -9.00
N GLY A 88 17.99 6.86 -8.44
CA GLY A 88 16.83 7.45 -9.11
C GLY A 88 15.73 6.44 -9.41
N LEU A 89 15.64 5.36 -8.62
CA LEU A 89 14.52 4.41 -8.69
C LEU A 89 13.37 4.94 -7.83
N LYS A 90 12.16 4.93 -8.37
CA LYS A 90 10.96 5.32 -7.63
C LYS A 90 10.64 4.29 -6.54
N SER A 91 10.23 4.78 -5.38
CA SER A 91 9.70 3.96 -4.29
C SER A 91 8.46 4.66 -3.74
N ASN A 92 7.30 4.14 -4.07
CA ASN A 92 6.02 4.66 -3.59
C ASN A 92 5.67 3.94 -2.28
N ASN A 93 5.23 4.70 -1.26
CA ASN A 93 4.98 4.15 0.07
C ASN A 93 3.54 3.65 0.26
N ASN A 94 2.64 4.08 -0.60
CA ASN A 94 1.22 3.72 -0.56
C ASN A 94 0.61 3.63 -1.95
N THR A 95 -0.59 3.04 -2.04
CA THR A 95 -1.30 2.83 -3.30
C THR A 95 -1.60 4.13 -4.06
N PRO A 96 -2.10 5.22 -3.45
CA PRO A 96 -2.36 6.47 -4.18
C PRO A 96 -1.12 7.10 -4.82
N GLU A 97 0.04 7.05 -4.15
CA GLU A 97 1.31 7.50 -4.73
C GLU A 97 1.73 6.63 -5.93
N ALA A 98 1.52 5.29 -5.82
CA ALA A 98 1.80 4.39 -6.91
C ALA A 98 0.87 4.64 -8.11
N LEU A 99 -0.42 4.88 -7.85
CA LEU A 99 -1.40 5.21 -8.90
C LEU A 99 -1.07 6.52 -9.62
N GLU A 100 -0.57 7.54 -8.92
CA GLU A 100 -0.10 8.77 -9.54
C GLU A 100 1.02 8.53 -10.54
N SER A 101 1.90 7.55 -10.27
CA SER A 101 2.97 7.18 -11.19
C SER A 101 2.49 6.59 -12.51
N TYR A 102 1.25 6.09 -12.60
CA TYR A 102 0.65 5.67 -13.87
C TYR A 102 0.39 6.84 -14.84
N LEU A 103 0.28 8.05 -14.31
CA LEU A 103 0.02 9.27 -15.09
C LEU A 103 1.30 9.96 -15.59
N ASP A 104 2.46 9.34 -15.40
CA ASP A 104 3.71 9.84 -15.97
C ASP A 104 3.75 9.62 -17.50
N GLU A 105 4.28 10.58 -18.25
CA GLU A 105 4.45 10.50 -19.71
C GLU A 105 5.18 9.23 -20.16
N LYS A 106 6.17 8.77 -19.40
CA LYS A 106 6.88 7.51 -19.67
C LYS A 106 5.99 6.27 -19.61
N VAL A 107 4.95 6.29 -18.79
CA VAL A 107 3.98 5.20 -18.72
C VAL A 107 3.10 5.22 -19.96
N PHE A 108 2.67 6.40 -20.39
CA PHE A 108 1.91 6.53 -21.64
C PHE A 108 2.70 6.05 -22.85
N GLU A 109 4.01 6.36 -22.93
CA GLU A 109 4.89 5.84 -23.98
C GLU A 109 5.00 4.31 -23.95
N VAL A 110 5.08 3.70 -22.76
CA VAL A 110 5.15 2.24 -22.61
C VAL A 110 3.87 1.56 -23.06
N PHE A 111 2.72 2.19 -22.83
CA PHE A 111 1.42 1.64 -23.19
C PHE A 111 0.93 2.03 -24.59
N GLU A 112 1.72 2.77 -25.35
CA GLU A 112 1.36 3.15 -26.73
C GLU A 112 1.01 1.91 -27.58
N GLY A 113 -0.15 1.97 -28.25
CA GLY A 113 -0.70 0.84 -29.02
C GLY A 113 -1.35 -0.27 -28.19
N VAL A 114 -1.32 -0.21 -26.86
CA VAL A 114 -1.97 -1.16 -25.95
C VAL A 114 -3.16 -0.51 -25.24
N LEU A 115 -2.93 0.66 -24.64
CA LEU A 115 -3.94 1.47 -23.95
C LEU A 115 -3.79 2.95 -24.34
N SER A 116 -4.90 3.64 -24.53
CA SER A 116 -4.90 5.10 -24.68
C SER A 116 -4.65 5.79 -23.34
N LYS A 117 -4.30 7.09 -23.39
CA LYS A 117 -4.16 7.90 -22.18
C LYS A 117 -5.46 7.95 -21.38
N GLU A 118 -6.60 8.05 -22.05
CA GLU A 118 -7.93 8.07 -21.44
C GLU A 118 -8.24 6.74 -20.72
N GLU A 119 -7.86 5.59 -21.32
CA GLU A 119 -8.03 4.29 -20.68
C GLU A 119 -7.12 4.13 -19.45
N ILE A 120 -5.91 4.64 -19.48
CA ILE A 120 -5.01 4.65 -18.32
C ILE A 120 -5.61 5.54 -17.21
N HIS A 121 -6.08 6.74 -17.53
CA HIS A 121 -6.76 7.62 -16.56
C HIS A 121 -7.99 6.94 -15.96
N ALA A 122 -8.82 6.30 -16.78
CA ALA A 122 -10.00 5.57 -16.30
C ALA A 122 -9.61 4.44 -15.33
N ARG A 123 -8.55 3.69 -15.62
CA ARG A 123 -8.03 2.63 -14.71
C ARG A 123 -7.55 3.22 -13.39
N VAL A 124 -6.78 4.31 -13.42
CA VAL A 124 -6.31 5.00 -12.21
C VAL A 124 -7.49 5.41 -11.33
N ASN A 125 -8.54 5.98 -11.92
CA ASN A 125 -9.74 6.39 -11.19
C ASN A 125 -10.45 5.19 -10.56
N VAL A 126 -10.60 4.07 -11.29
CA VAL A 126 -11.21 2.84 -10.76
C VAL A 126 -10.40 2.27 -9.59
N PHE A 127 -9.07 2.22 -9.71
CA PHE A 127 -8.22 1.72 -8.62
C PHE A 127 -8.23 2.66 -7.41
N ALA A 128 -8.24 3.97 -7.63
CA ALA A 128 -8.35 4.96 -6.57
C ALA A 128 -9.69 4.85 -5.83
N ASP A 129 -10.81 4.68 -6.57
CA ASP A 129 -12.14 4.50 -5.99
C ASP A 129 -12.24 3.19 -5.19
N ASN A 130 -11.68 2.08 -5.71
CA ASN A 130 -11.66 0.82 -4.96
C ASN A 130 -10.86 0.97 -3.65
N TYR A 131 -9.66 1.55 -3.70
CA TYR A 131 -8.85 1.83 -2.50
C TYR A 131 -9.61 2.70 -1.48
N ARG A 132 -10.24 3.76 -1.97
CA ARG A 132 -11.07 4.65 -1.14
C ARG A 132 -12.23 3.92 -0.47
N ARG A 133 -12.96 3.08 -1.21
CA ARG A 133 -14.11 2.31 -0.71
C ARG A 133 -13.74 1.28 0.35
N ASP A 134 -12.60 0.62 0.17
CA ASP A 134 -12.08 -0.33 1.15
C ASP A 134 -11.79 0.40 2.47
N LEU A 135 -11.05 1.50 2.43
CA LEU A 135 -10.72 2.29 3.61
C LEU A 135 -11.94 2.99 4.23
N GLU A 136 -12.90 3.42 3.40
CA GLU A 136 -14.19 3.92 3.88
C GLU A 136 -14.92 2.88 4.71
N THR A 137 -15.00 1.65 4.22
CA THR A 137 -15.63 0.54 4.92
C THR A 137 -14.88 0.22 6.22
N GLU A 138 -13.57 0.13 6.18
CA GLU A 138 -12.74 -0.13 7.36
C GLU A 138 -12.88 0.97 8.41
N ALA A 139 -12.81 2.23 8.03
CA ALA A 139 -12.95 3.35 8.96
C ALA A 139 -14.32 3.39 9.66
N ARG A 140 -15.41 3.13 8.91
CA ARG A 140 -16.75 3.01 9.47
C ARG A 140 -16.86 1.86 10.45
N LEU A 141 -16.38 0.67 10.06
CA LEU A 141 -16.40 -0.51 10.94
C LEU A 141 -15.58 -0.29 12.20
N TYR A 142 -14.40 0.32 12.09
CA TYR A 142 -13.57 0.66 13.26
C TYR A 142 -14.32 1.55 14.23
N HIS A 143 -14.94 2.62 13.74
CA HIS A 143 -15.71 3.52 14.55
C HIS A 143 -16.90 2.80 15.22
N ASP A 144 -17.66 2.03 14.44
CA ASP A 144 -18.87 1.36 14.91
C ASP A 144 -18.55 0.29 15.96
N ILE A 145 -17.55 -0.55 15.72
CA ILE A 145 -17.10 -1.57 16.67
C ILE A 145 -16.58 -0.92 17.96
N ALA A 146 -15.77 0.13 17.85
CA ALA A 146 -15.25 0.83 19.02
C ALA A 146 -16.38 1.41 19.89
N THR A 147 -17.35 2.10 19.27
CA THR A 147 -18.37 2.85 20.00
C THR A 147 -19.57 2.02 20.43
N SER A 148 -19.96 1.01 19.65
CA SER A 148 -21.15 0.19 19.93
C SER A 148 -20.87 -1.13 20.66
N ALA A 149 -19.64 -1.63 20.61
CA ALA A 149 -19.29 -2.91 21.22
C ALA A 149 -18.19 -2.78 22.28
N ILE A 150 -16.99 -2.28 21.92
CA ILE A 150 -15.82 -2.34 22.81
C ILE A 150 -15.99 -1.38 23.99
N ILE A 151 -16.30 -0.11 23.74
CA ILE A 151 -16.47 0.88 24.82
C ILE A 151 -17.58 0.48 25.78
N PRO A 152 -18.80 0.09 25.33
CA PRO A 152 -19.84 -0.41 26.24
C PRO A 152 -19.44 -1.63 27.06
N ALA A 153 -18.74 -2.60 26.46
CA ALA A 153 -18.24 -3.77 27.17
C ALA A 153 -17.19 -3.40 28.24
N ALA A 154 -16.28 -2.49 27.92
CA ALA A 154 -15.27 -2.00 28.86
C ALA A 154 -15.89 -1.23 30.03
N LEU A 155 -16.91 -0.39 29.76
CA LEU A 155 -17.65 0.32 30.80
C LEU A 155 -18.40 -0.67 31.72
N LYS A 156 -18.97 -1.72 31.17
CA LYS A 156 -19.63 -2.76 31.96
C LYS A 156 -18.64 -3.48 32.86
N GLN A 157 -17.48 -3.89 32.33
CA GLN A 157 -16.43 -4.53 33.11
C GLN A 157 -15.90 -3.60 34.22
N GLN A 158 -15.77 -2.31 33.93
CA GLN A 158 -15.35 -1.32 34.92
C GLN A 158 -16.38 -1.18 36.05
N GLN A 159 -17.66 -1.19 35.72
CA GLN A 159 -18.75 -1.20 36.72
C GLN A 159 -18.69 -2.43 37.61
N ASP A 160 -18.51 -3.63 37.02
CA ASP A 160 -18.41 -4.89 37.79
C ASP A 160 -17.22 -4.88 38.77
N TYR A 161 -16.09 -4.27 38.37
CA TYR A 161 -14.94 -4.08 39.28
C TYR A 161 -15.26 -3.07 40.39
N LEU A 162 -15.92 -1.98 40.10
CA LEU A 162 -16.29 -0.98 41.13
C LEU A 162 -17.24 -1.56 42.17
N GLU A 163 -18.25 -2.32 41.77
CA GLU A 163 -19.16 -3.03 42.66
C GLU A 163 -18.43 -4.08 43.54
N THR A 164 -17.44 -4.78 42.97
CA THR A 164 -16.61 -5.74 43.71
C THR A 164 -15.69 -5.01 44.73
N ILE A 165 -15.13 -3.86 44.37
CA ILE A 165 -14.30 -3.03 45.25
C ILE A 165 -15.11 -2.54 46.47
N GLU A 166 -16.37 -2.10 46.27
CA GLU A 166 -17.25 -1.71 47.37
C GLU A 166 -17.44 -2.88 48.36
N GLY A 167 -17.73 -4.10 47.86
CA GLY A 167 -17.86 -5.29 48.70
C GLY A 167 -16.58 -5.68 49.44
N TYR A 168 -15.43 -5.45 48.86
CA TYR A 168 -14.11 -5.67 49.49
C TYR A 168 -13.83 -4.62 50.56
N ASP A 169 -14.11 -3.35 50.30
CA ASP A 169 -13.94 -2.28 51.27
C ASP A 169 -14.86 -2.51 52.50
N ASP A 170 -16.12 -2.98 52.31
CA ASP A 170 -17.05 -3.36 53.39
C ASP A 170 -16.58 -4.55 54.22
N ALA A 171 -15.82 -5.47 53.60
CA ALA A 171 -15.25 -6.69 54.26
C ALA A 171 -13.84 -6.49 54.78
N ASP A 172 -13.28 -5.29 54.75
CA ASP A 172 -11.87 -4.96 55.12
C ASP A 172 -10.82 -5.81 54.31
N VAL A 173 -11.12 -6.05 53.04
CA VAL A 173 -10.24 -6.78 52.11
C VAL A 173 -9.51 -5.81 51.20
N ASP A 174 -8.21 -6.02 50.95
CA ASP A 174 -7.43 -5.17 50.05
C ASP A 174 -7.89 -5.31 48.59
N ALA A 175 -8.25 -4.19 47.99
CA ALA A 175 -8.72 -4.09 46.59
C ALA A 175 -7.71 -3.36 45.68
N THR A 176 -6.46 -3.17 46.07
CA THR A 176 -5.47 -2.36 45.34
C THR A 176 -5.31 -2.78 43.88
N GLY A 177 -5.22 -4.09 43.60
CA GLY A 177 -5.10 -4.60 42.23
C GLY A 177 -6.32 -4.32 41.36
N LEU A 178 -7.54 -4.43 41.93
CA LEU A 178 -8.78 -4.10 41.22
C LEU A 178 -8.89 -2.59 40.94
N LYS A 179 -8.47 -1.74 41.89
CA LYS A 179 -8.43 -0.28 41.70
C LYS A 179 -7.44 0.14 40.60
N GLU A 180 -6.33 -0.59 40.41
CA GLU A 180 -5.43 -0.40 39.29
C GLU A 180 -6.05 -0.80 37.95
N ASN A 181 -6.71 -1.97 37.89
CA ASN A 181 -7.43 -2.41 36.68
C ASN A 181 -8.51 -1.39 36.24
N VAL A 182 -9.28 -0.82 37.18
CA VAL A 182 -10.26 0.22 36.89
C VAL A 182 -9.63 1.44 36.22
N LYS A 183 -8.46 1.89 36.73
CA LYS A 183 -7.72 3.03 36.16
C LYS A 183 -7.20 2.72 34.76
N GLU A 184 -6.69 1.53 34.54
CA GLU A 184 -6.18 1.09 33.24
C GLU A 184 -7.31 1.03 32.20
N ILE A 185 -8.44 0.42 32.54
CA ILE A 185 -9.64 0.39 31.69
C ILE A 185 -10.10 1.80 31.35
N ALA A 186 -10.20 2.71 32.33
CA ALA A 186 -10.58 4.10 32.09
C ALA A 186 -9.67 4.77 31.06
N LYS A 187 -8.34 4.60 31.19
CA LYS A 187 -7.37 5.13 30.24
C LYS A 187 -7.56 4.56 28.82
N HIS A 188 -7.85 3.26 28.71
CA HIS A 188 -8.11 2.65 27.42
C HIS A 188 -9.42 3.15 26.78
N ILE A 189 -10.48 3.34 27.57
CA ILE A 189 -11.75 3.91 27.11
C ILE A 189 -11.52 5.33 26.55
N ASP A 190 -10.80 6.18 27.29
CA ASP A 190 -10.50 7.55 26.85
C ASP A 190 -9.69 7.58 25.56
N THR A 191 -8.68 6.71 25.47
CA THR A 191 -7.85 6.55 24.28
C THR A 191 -8.68 6.13 23.09
N LEU A 192 -9.45 5.05 23.23
CA LEU A 192 -10.31 4.52 22.16
C LEU A 192 -11.37 5.52 21.72
N SER A 193 -12.02 6.21 22.67
CA SER A 193 -12.99 7.26 22.37
C SER A 193 -12.37 8.43 21.60
N THR A 194 -11.14 8.76 21.93
CA THR A 194 -10.41 9.85 21.25
C THR A 194 -10.07 9.46 19.82
N TYR A 195 -9.55 8.23 19.61
CA TYR A 195 -9.23 7.76 18.25
C TYR A 195 -10.48 7.51 17.41
N ALA A 196 -11.57 7.01 17.99
CA ALA A 196 -12.85 6.87 17.29
C ALA A 196 -13.35 8.22 16.73
N ARG A 197 -13.25 9.29 17.52
CA ARG A 197 -13.58 10.66 17.06
C ARG A 197 -12.62 11.17 15.99
N LYS A 198 -11.32 10.87 16.11
CA LYS A 198 -10.32 11.27 15.11
C LYS A 198 -10.55 10.57 13.78
N ILE A 199 -10.76 9.25 13.79
CA ILE A 199 -11.07 8.48 12.57
C ILE A 199 -12.30 9.03 11.88
N ARG A 200 -13.38 9.29 12.63
CA ARG A 200 -14.59 9.85 12.06
C ARG A 200 -14.35 11.20 11.39
N LYS A 201 -13.61 12.10 12.05
CA LYS A 201 -13.31 13.43 11.48
C LYS A 201 -12.42 13.32 10.23
N ALA A 202 -11.39 12.48 10.27
CA ALA A 202 -10.52 12.23 9.12
C ALA A 202 -11.28 11.64 7.94
N PHE A 203 -12.16 10.68 8.22
CA PHE A 203 -13.07 10.10 7.24
C PHE A 203 -13.98 11.15 6.58
N GLU A 204 -14.67 11.99 7.37
CA GLU A 204 -15.53 13.05 6.86
C GLU A 204 -14.76 14.05 5.97
N SER A 205 -13.50 14.34 6.32
CA SER A 205 -12.61 15.16 5.51
C SER A 205 -12.23 14.48 4.19
N ALA A 206 -11.88 13.19 4.24
CA ALA A 206 -11.42 12.46 3.06
C ALA A 206 -12.53 12.22 2.02
N ILE A 207 -13.76 11.93 2.45
CA ILE A 207 -14.91 11.73 1.55
C ILE A 207 -15.41 13.04 0.91
N SER A 208 -15.08 14.19 1.46
CA SER A 208 -15.47 15.50 0.90
C SER A 208 -14.66 15.91 -0.32
N VAL A 209 -13.58 15.19 -0.64
CA VAL A 209 -12.76 15.44 -1.82
C VAL A 209 -13.45 14.82 -3.04
N GLU A 210 -13.76 15.62 -4.05
CA GLU A 210 -14.53 15.20 -5.25
C GLU A 210 -13.73 14.27 -6.17
N ASP A 211 -12.41 14.49 -6.29
CA ASP A 211 -11.52 13.69 -7.12
C ASP A 211 -11.13 12.38 -6.44
N GLU A 212 -11.29 11.25 -7.12
CA GLU A 212 -11.07 9.91 -6.58
C GLU A 212 -9.63 9.71 -6.09
N LEU A 213 -8.64 10.16 -6.88
CA LEU A 213 -7.24 10.03 -6.51
C LEU A 213 -6.88 10.96 -5.35
N GLY A 214 -7.41 12.17 -5.34
CA GLY A 214 -7.28 13.12 -4.24
C GLY A 214 -7.88 12.59 -2.96
N SER A 215 -9.10 12.04 -3.01
CA SER A 215 -9.75 11.39 -1.88
C SER A 215 -8.93 10.19 -1.37
N ALA A 216 -8.45 9.32 -2.27
CA ALA A 216 -7.60 8.19 -1.91
C ALA A 216 -6.30 8.64 -1.20
N LYS A 217 -5.65 9.72 -1.67
CA LYS A 217 -4.49 10.33 -1.01
C LYS A 217 -4.81 10.85 0.39
N GLN A 218 -5.97 11.47 0.55
CA GLN A 218 -6.42 11.98 1.85
C GLN A 218 -6.66 10.81 2.83
N PHE A 219 -7.31 9.73 2.39
CA PHE A 219 -7.45 8.51 3.19
C PHE A 219 -6.11 7.93 3.62
N ALA A 220 -5.16 7.80 2.69
CA ALA A 220 -3.82 7.29 2.99
C ALA A 220 -3.07 8.15 4.00
N LYS A 221 -3.29 9.46 4.01
CA LYS A 221 -2.60 10.42 4.88
C LYS A 221 -3.22 10.56 6.26
N GLU A 222 -4.54 10.56 6.37
CA GLU A 222 -5.26 10.96 7.59
C GLU A 222 -6.02 9.83 8.26
N VAL A 223 -6.45 8.80 7.51
CA VAL A 223 -7.27 7.70 8.03
C VAL A 223 -6.41 6.49 8.38
N VAL A 224 -5.42 6.16 7.54
CA VAL A 224 -4.55 4.98 7.74
C VAL A 224 -3.57 5.13 8.93
N PRO A 225 -2.95 6.30 9.18
CA PRO A 225 -2.08 6.47 10.38
C PRO A 225 -2.85 6.45 11.66
#